data_8ec812d2f751312c23db7534f40b54e4
#
_entry.id   8ec812d2f751312c23db7534f40b54e4
#
_cell.length_a   1.000
_cell.length_b   1.000
_cell.length_c   1.000
_cell.angle_alpha   90.00
_cell.angle_beta   90.00
_cell.angle_gamma   90.00
#
_symmetry.space_group_name_H-M   'P 1'
#
loop_
_entity.id
_entity.type
_entity.pdbx_description
1 polymer ?
#
loop_
_entity_poly.entity_id
_entity_poly.type
_entity_poly.pdbx_seq_one_letter_code
_entity_poly.pdbx_strand_id
1 'polypeptide(L)'
;MERESFQSRLGFLLVSAGCAIGIGNVWRFPYVVGQSGGGLFVLLYLIFLITMGLPVLTMELAVGRASKKSAVLGYKALEKRGSYWHLHGYVAILGCYMLMMYYTTVAGWMVSYFFKFVTGTFETGMDTESCSLEFFHMLSNPKEMGLWMFVVVIAGFIVCSRSLQNGLERISKVMMSSLLVLIIVLAIHSLTLSGAAEGLQFYLIPNLSNIQNIGIGKVIVSAMNQAFFTLSLGVAAMEIFGSYMGREHTLASEGLRICALDTFVAITSGLIIFPACFSFGVEVNAGPSLIFVTLPNVFVNMPAAYRLHNPVFPRFRDNKPS
;
A
#
# COMPACT_ATOMS: atom_id res chain seq x y z
N MET A 1 20.14 28.12 2.33
CA MET A 1 19.26 27.65 1.25
C MET A 1 17.87 27.51 1.84
N GLU A 2 16.89 28.20 1.28
CA GLU A 2 15.49 27.96 1.62
C GLU A 2 15.11 26.55 1.16
N ARG A 3 14.37 25.84 2.01
CA ARG A 3 13.92 24.48 1.69
C ARG A 3 12.79 24.56 0.65
N GLU A 4 12.83 23.68 -0.33
CA GLU A 4 11.73 23.56 -1.31
C GLU A 4 10.40 23.39 -0.58
N SER A 5 9.31 23.88 -1.15
CA SER A 5 7.94 23.71 -0.66
C SER A 5 7.06 23.11 -1.75
N PHE A 6 5.97 22.48 -1.36
CA PHE A 6 4.97 21.99 -2.31
C PHE A 6 4.28 23.15 -3.04
N GLN A 7 4.00 22.98 -4.33
CA GLN A 7 3.31 23.98 -5.13
C GLN A 7 1.85 24.16 -4.71
N SER A 8 1.22 23.07 -4.24
CA SER A 8 -0.19 23.09 -3.91
C SER A 8 -0.48 22.22 -2.69
N ARG A 9 -1.53 22.59 -1.96
CA ARG A 9 -2.05 21.80 -0.85
C ARG A 9 -2.42 20.38 -1.28
N LEU A 10 -3.05 20.23 -2.45
CA LEU A 10 -3.38 18.93 -3.01
C LEU A 10 -2.11 18.11 -3.29
N GLY A 11 -1.03 18.75 -3.77
CA GLY A 11 0.26 18.12 -3.94
C GLY A 11 0.82 17.56 -2.64
N PHE A 12 0.84 18.38 -1.60
CA PHE A 12 1.26 17.92 -0.26
C PHE A 12 0.43 16.72 0.21
N LEU A 13 -0.90 16.81 0.14
CA LEU A 13 -1.80 15.74 0.58
C LEU A 13 -1.58 14.44 -0.19
N LEU A 14 -1.52 14.51 -1.53
CA LEU A 14 -1.36 13.31 -2.35
C LEU A 14 0.03 12.69 -2.22
N VAL A 15 1.08 13.48 -2.00
CA VAL A 15 2.43 12.95 -1.76
C VAL A 15 2.51 12.32 -0.38
N SER A 16 2.04 13.01 0.66
CA SER A 16 2.06 12.49 2.04
C SER A 16 1.15 11.28 2.21
N ALA A 17 -0.06 11.33 1.65
CA ALA A 17 -0.95 10.19 1.61
C ALA A 17 -0.36 9.04 0.77
N GLY A 18 0.29 9.35 -0.37
CA GLY A 18 0.96 8.33 -1.19
C GLY A 18 2.16 7.67 -0.53
N CYS A 19 2.76 8.29 0.48
CA CYS A 19 3.76 7.65 1.32
C CYS A 19 3.12 6.66 2.33
N ALA A 20 1.96 7.00 2.87
CA ALA A 20 1.18 6.11 3.72
C ALA A 20 0.52 5.00 2.87
N ILE A 21 -0.15 5.39 1.78
CA ILE A 21 -0.85 4.47 0.86
C ILE A 21 0.17 3.73 -0.01
N GLY A 22 0.36 2.47 0.28
CA GLY A 22 1.27 1.61 -0.45
C GLY A 22 0.82 0.16 -0.45
N ILE A 23 1.78 -0.73 -0.61
CA ILE A 23 1.58 -2.19 -0.49
C ILE A 23 0.95 -2.55 0.87
N GLY A 24 1.21 -1.74 1.90
CA GLY A 24 0.63 -1.88 3.23
C GLY A 24 -0.89 -1.89 3.26
N ASN A 25 -1.54 -1.02 2.49
CA ASN A 25 -3.00 -0.90 2.43
C ASN A 25 -3.62 -1.95 1.52
N VAL A 26 -3.00 -2.19 0.36
CA VAL A 26 -3.58 -3.05 -0.67
C VAL A 26 -3.35 -4.52 -0.37
N TRP A 27 -2.25 -4.87 0.28
CA TRP A 27 -1.88 -6.25 0.58
C TRP A 27 -1.84 -6.57 2.07
N ARG A 28 -0.99 -5.87 2.85
CA ARG A 28 -0.76 -6.23 4.24
C ARG A 28 -2.03 -6.07 5.07
N PHE A 29 -2.80 -5.02 4.85
CA PHE A 29 -4.02 -4.79 5.61
C PHE A 29 -5.04 -5.93 5.40
N PRO A 30 -5.48 -6.30 4.18
CA PRO A 30 -6.39 -7.43 3.99
C PRO A 30 -5.82 -8.75 4.52
N TYR A 31 -4.52 -9.00 4.34
CA TYR A 31 -3.86 -10.18 4.88
C TYR A 31 -3.96 -10.28 6.41
N VAL A 32 -3.63 -9.19 7.12
CA VAL A 32 -3.72 -9.16 8.58
C VAL A 32 -5.17 -9.24 9.06
N VAL A 33 -6.12 -8.62 8.34
CA VAL A 33 -7.56 -8.80 8.59
C VAL A 33 -7.95 -10.28 8.51
N GLY A 34 -7.54 -10.98 7.45
CA GLY A 34 -7.79 -12.40 7.26
C GLY A 34 -7.22 -13.26 8.39
N GLN A 35 -5.98 -12.99 8.80
CA GLN A 35 -5.32 -13.68 9.91
C GLN A 35 -5.89 -13.36 11.30
N SER A 36 -6.51 -12.20 11.46
CA SER A 36 -6.94 -11.69 12.76
C SER A 36 -8.46 -11.74 12.98
N GLY A 37 -9.18 -12.53 12.18
CA GLY A 37 -10.60 -12.84 12.42
C GLY A 37 -11.59 -11.84 11.81
N GLY A 38 -11.18 -11.03 10.82
CA GLY A 38 -12.10 -10.21 10.02
C GLY A 38 -12.56 -8.91 10.70
N GLY A 39 -13.87 -8.67 10.73
CA GLY A 39 -14.46 -7.39 11.13
C GLY A 39 -14.12 -6.89 12.52
N LEU A 40 -13.85 -7.78 13.48
CA LEU A 40 -13.41 -7.37 14.82
C LEU A 40 -12.03 -6.69 14.78
N PHE A 41 -11.11 -7.23 14.00
CA PHE A 41 -9.81 -6.58 13.78
C PHE A 41 -9.97 -5.22 13.13
N VAL A 42 -10.83 -5.10 12.12
CA VAL A 42 -11.09 -3.80 11.44
C VAL A 42 -11.60 -2.76 12.43
N LEU A 43 -12.52 -3.13 13.31
CA LEU A 43 -13.02 -2.24 14.35
C LEU A 43 -11.90 -1.77 15.31
N LEU A 44 -11.09 -2.70 15.81
CA LEU A 44 -9.97 -2.38 16.71
C LEU A 44 -8.91 -1.54 16.00
N TYR A 45 -8.62 -1.84 14.74
CA TYR A 45 -7.71 -1.05 13.90
C TYR A 45 -8.18 0.41 13.80
N LEU A 46 -9.45 0.66 13.51
CA LEU A 46 -9.99 2.02 13.41
C LEU A 46 -9.91 2.76 14.75
N ILE A 47 -10.16 2.08 15.87
CA ILE A 47 -10.01 2.66 17.21
C ILE A 47 -8.55 3.07 17.45
N PHE A 48 -7.57 2.20 17.19
CA PHE A 48 -6.15 2.51 17.37
C PHE A 48 -5.66 3.58 16.37
N LEU A 49 -6.19 3.58 15.16
CA LEU A 49 -5.85 4.59 14.16
C LEU A 49 -6.23 6.00 14.63
N ILE A 50 -7.42 6.15 15.22
CA ILE A 50 -7.91 7.46 15.71
C ILE A 50 -7.22 7.83 17.02
N THR A 51 -7.09 6.89 17.96
CA THR A 51 -6.60 7.18 19.33
C THR A 51 -5.08 7.28 19.43
N MET A 52 -4.35 6.56 18.58
CA MET A 52 -2.89 6.51 18.60
C MET A 52 -2.28 6.98 17.27
N GLY A 53 -2.74 6.46 16.14
CA GLY A 53 -2.17 6.75 14.82
C GLY A 53 -2.24 8.23 14.47
N LEU A 54 -3.41 8.84 14.52
CA LEU A 54 -3.61 10.25 14.19
C LEU A 54 -2.84 11.22 15.11
N PRO A 55 -2.82 11.05 16.44
CA PRO A 55 -1.97 11.89 17.30
C PRO A 55 -0.49 11.77 16.98
N VAL A 56 0.04 10.56 16.81
CA VAL A 56 1.47 10.35 16.51
C VAL A 56 1.81 10.93 15.13
N LEU A 57 0.97 10.73 14.11
CA LEU A 57 1.11 11.36 12.80
C LEU A 57 1.22 12.89 12.91
N THR A 58 0.33 13.48 13.72
CA THR A 58 0.31 14.95 13.93
C THR A 58 1.58 15.41 14.63
N MET A 59 2.12 14.63 15.58
CA MET A 59 3.38 14.92 16.26
C MET A 59 4.59 14.84 15.31
N GLU A 60 4.67 13.82 14.44
CA GLU A 60 5.74 13.73 13.45
C GLU A 60 5.71 14.91 12.47
N LEU A 61 4.53 15.28 11.96
CA LEU A 61 4.35 16.47 11.11
C LEU A 61 4.79 17.74 11.85
N ALA A 62 4.52 17.84 13.17
CA ALA A 62 4.92 18.98 14.00
C ALA A 62 6.43 19.09 14.14
N VAL A 63 7.12 17.99 14.43
CA VAL A 63 8.59 17.93 14.55
C VAL A 63 9.23 18.34 13.22
N GLY A 64 8.74 17.80 12.11
CA GLY A 64 9.22 18.17 10.78
C GLY A 64 9.04 19.65 10.48
N ARG A 65 7.83 20.19 10.70
CA ARG A 65 7.51 21.60 10.45
C ARG A 65 8.29 22.55 11.34
N ALA A 66 8.56 22.18 12.60
CA ALA A 66 9.31 23.00 13.53
C ALA A 66 10.80 23.05 13.17
N SER A 67 11.38 21.92 12.79
CA SER A 67 12.81 21.80 12.49
C SER A 67 13.17 22.28 11.09
N LYS A 68 12.32 22.03 10.10
CA LYS A 68 12.59 22.22 8.66
C LYS A 68 13.89 21.54 8.20
N LYS A 69 14.24 20.41 8.81
CA LYS A 69 15.47 19.66 8.57
C LYS A 69 15.16 18.19 8.27
N SER A 70 16.21 17.41 7.95
CA SER A 70 16.13 15.95 7.87
C SER A 70 15.94 15.34 9.26
N ALA A 71 15.50 14.07 9.34
CA ALA A 71 15.17 13.42 10.60
C ALA A 71 16.21 13.61 11.71
N VAL A 72 17.46 13.20 11.48
CA VAL A 72 18.54 13.33 12.50
C VAL A 72 18.80 14.79 12.88
N LEU A 73 18.90 15.67 11.87
CA LEU A 73 19.18 17.09 12.10
C LEU A 73 17.97 17.82 12.70
N GLY A 74 16.75 17.33 12.45
CA GLY A 74 15.51 17.83 13.01
C GLY A 74 15.47 17.62 14.51
N TYR A 75 15.64 16.39 14.96
CA TYR A 75 15.72 16.09 16.38
C TYR A 75 16.88 16.83 17.07
N LYS A 76 18.08 16.82 16.44
CA LYS A 76 19.25 17.54 17.00
C LYS A 76 19.02 19.04 17.14
N ALA A 77 18.20 19.65 16.29
CA ALA A 77 17.89 21.07 16.38
C ALA A 77 16.84 21.41 17.45
N LEU A 78 15.96 20.48 17.78
CA LEU A 78 14.85 20.67 18.72
C LEU A 78 15.14 20.11 20.11
N GLU A 79 16.09 19.18 20.24
CA GLU A 79 16.42 18.56 21.52
C GLU A 79 17.07 19.51 22.50
N LYS A 80 16.83 19.30 23.79
CA LYS A 80 17.48 20.01 24.86
C LYS A 80 18.95 19.54 25.04
N ARG A 81 19.83 20.40 25.51
CA ARG A 81 21.20 20.01 25.83
C ARG A 81 21.20 18.84 26.81
N GLY A 82 21.94 17.77 26.46
CA GLY A 82 22.06 16.55 27.28
C GLY A 82 20.97 15.50 26.99
N SER A 83 20.05 15.74 26.06
CA SER A 83 19.14 14.69 25.56
C SER A 83 19.72 13.99 24.32
N TYR A 84 19.18 12.82 24.01
CA TYR A 84 19.66 11.94 22.94
C TYR A 84 18.56 11.63 21.90
N TRP A 85 17.61 12.54 21.71
CA TRP A 85 16.51 12.32 20.76
C TRP A 85 16.97 12.19 19.31
N HIS A 86 18.13 12.75 18.94
CA HIS A 86 18.72 12.55 17.62
C HIS A 86 19.02 11.08 17.30
N LEU A 87 19.19 10.21 18.32
CA LEU A 87 19.35 8.76 18.10
C LEU A 87 18.12 8.14 17.46
N HIS A 88 16.91 8.63 17.80
CA HIS A 88 15.68 8.21 17.12
C HIS A 88 15.76 8.45 15.62
N GLY A 89 16.32 9.57 15.18
CA GLY A 89 16.52 9.85 13.75
C GLY A 89 17.42 8.83 13.06
N TYR A 90 18.47 8.34 13.70
CA TYR A 90 19.30 7.26 13.15
C TYR A 90 18.56 5.93 13.09
N VAL A 91 17.80 5.59 14.14
CA VAL A 91 16.97 4.36 14.16
C VAL A 91 15.90 4.42 13.07
N ALA A 92 15.27 5.57 12.86
CA ALA A 92 14.30 5.78 11.79
C ALA A 92 14.90 5.57 10.40
N ILE A 93 16.09 6.11 10.16
CA ILE A 93 16.81 5.90 8.88
C ILE A 93 17.14 4.42 8.68
N LEU A 94 17.65 3.73 9.72
CA LEU A 94 17.91 2.30 9.64
C LEU A 94 16.63 1.52 9.32
N GLY A 95 15.51 1.85 9.97
CA GLY A 95 14.20 1.28 9.68
C GLY A 95 13.76 1.49 8.22
N CYS A 96 13.98 2.68 7.67
CA CYS A 96 13.73 2.96 6.25
C CYS A 96 14.57 2.06 5.33
N TYR A 97 15.86 1.87 5.61
CA TYR A 97 16.70 0.99 4.81
C TYR A 97 16.21 -0.47 4.85
N MET A 98 15.88 -0.98 6.04
CA MET A 98 15.34 -2.34 6.18
C MET A 98 13.99 -2.49 5.44
N LEU A 99 13.13 -1.49 5.53
CA LEU A 99 11.85 -1.47 4.82
C LEU A 99 12.06 -1.47 3.30
N MET A 100 12.97 -0.66 2.79
CA MET A 100 13.24 -0.55 1.35
C MET A 100 13.80 -1.85 0.75
N MET A 101 14.57 -2.63 1.50
CA MET A 101 15.04 -3.96 1.02
C MET A 101 13.89 -4.88 0.63
N TYR A 102 12.80 -4.85 1.40
CA TYR A 102 11.61 -5.64 1.12
C TYR A 102 10.70 -4.97 0.07
N TYR A 103 10.44 -3.68 0.19
CA TYR A 103 9.51 -2.96 -0.68
C TYR A 103 9.96 -2.90 -2.13
N THR A 104 11.27 -2.72 -2.40
CA THR A 104 11.79 -2.73 -3.77
C THR A 104 11.61 -4.08 -4.46
N THR A 105 11.76 -5.17 -3.72
CA THR A 105 11.52 -6.53 -4.24
C THR A 105 10.06 -6.73 -4.62
N VAL A 106 9.12 -6.41 -3.71
CA VAL A 106 7.69 -6.56 -3.98
C VAL A 106 7.21 -5.60 -5.07
N ALA A 107 7.73 -4.38 -5.12
CA ALA A 107 7.46 -3.47 -6.22
C ALA A 107 7.96 -4.02 -7.56
N GLY A 108 9.10 -4.71 -7.59
CA GLY A 108 9.58 -5.45 -8.76
C GLY A 108 8.60 -6.52 -9.22
N TRP A 109 8.02 -7.30 -8.29
CA TRP A 109 6.97 -8.27 -8.63
C TRP A 109 5.75 -7.62 -9.27
N MET A 110 5.30 -6.48 -8.75
CA MET A 110 4.16 -5.76 -9.31
C MET A 110 4.45 -5.26 -10.74
N VAL A 111 5.66 -4.77 -11.00
CA VAL A 111 6.06 -4.35 -12.35
C VAL A 111 6.15 -5.56 -13.29
N SER A 112 6.70 -6.69 -12.84
CA SER A 112 6.68 -7.94 -13.60
C SER A 112 5.25 -8.34 -13.98
N TYR A 113 4.32 -8.32 -13.03
CA TYR A 113 2.92 -8.65 -13.28
C TYR A 113 2.26 -7.69 -14.26
N PHE A 114 2.54 -6.39 -14.17
CA PHE A 114 2.06 -5.43 -15.14
C PHE A 114 2.47 -5.83 -16.57
N PHE A 115 3.75 -6.17 -16.77
CA PHE A 115 4.24 -6.61 -18.08
C PHE A 115 3.63 -7.95 -18.49
N LYS A 116 3.43 -8.91 -17.59
CA LYS A 116 2.77 -10.18 -17.87
C LYS A 116 1.32 -9.99 -18.32
N PHE A 117 0.59 -9.01 -17.76
CA PHE A 117 -0.72 -8.62 -18.26
C PHE A 117 -0.65 -7.99 -19.66
N VAL A 118 0.29 -7.08 -19.90
CA VAL A 118 0.46 -6.41 -21.20
C VAL A 118 0.89 -7.39 -22.29
N THR A 119 1.74 -8.36 -21.98
CA THR A 119 2.23 -9.37 -22.93
C THR A 119 1.25 -10.53 -23.14
N GLY A 120 0.12 -10.57 -22.40
CA GLY A 120 -0.89 -11.59 -22.55
C GLY A 120 -0.57 -12.94 -21.88
N THR A 121 0.36 -12.96 -20.92
CA THR A 121 0.63 -14.16 -20.11
C THR A 121 -0.61 -14.54 -19.28
N PHE A 122 -1.34 -13.54 -18.78
CA PHE A 122 -2.64 -13.75 -18.14
C PHE A 122 -3.74 -13.72 -19.19
N GLU A 123 -4.28 -14.89 -19.51
CA GLU A 123 -5.37 -15.03 -20.47
C GLU A 123 -6.74 -14.90 -19.79
N THR A 124 -7.73 -14.43 -20.55
CA THR A 124 -9.10 -14.32 -20.06
C THR A 124 -9.65 -15.71 -19.73
N GLY A 125 -10.21 -15.87 -18.53
CA GLY A 125 -10.76 -17.14 -18.06
C GLY A 125 -9.74 -18.09 -17.41
N MET A 126 -8.50 -17.63 -17.14
CA MET A 126 -7.58 -18.40 -16.31
C MET A 126 -8.19 -18.69 -14.93
N ASP A 127 -7.98 -19.91 -14.45
CA ASP A 127 -8.39 -20.34 -13.13
C ASP A 127 -7.40 -19.95 -12.03
N THR A 128 -7.79 -20.15 -10.78
CA THR A 128 -6.97 -19.84 -9.61
C THR A 128 -5.67 -20.63 -9.56
N GLU A 129 -5.72 -21.90 -10.02
CA GLU A 129 -4.54 -22.77 -10.04
C GLU A 129 -3.47 -22.27 -11.01
N SER A 130 -3.87 -21.89 -12.22
CA SER A 130 -2.99 -21.31 -13.23
C SER A 130 -2.38 -19.99 -12.79
N CYS A 131 -3.16 -19.10 -12.14
CA CYS A 131 -2.63 -17.86 -11.54
C CYS A 131 -1.63 -18.15 -10.42
N SER A 132 -1.87 -19.18 -9.62
CA SER A 132 -0.97 -19.60 -8.55
C SER A 132 0.35 -20.16 -9.11
N LEU A 133 0.28 -20.99 -10.14
CA LEU A 133 1.48 -21.53 -10.82
C LEU A 133 2.35 -20.42 -11.39
N GLU A 134 1.75 -19.40 -12.01
CA GLU A 134 2.49 -18.24 -12.53
C GLU A 134 3.21 -17.46 -11.43
N PHE A 135 2.58 -17.34 -10.26
CA PHE A 135 3.23 -16.72 -9.09
C PHE A 135 4.40 -17.54 -8.58
N PHE A 136 4.24 -18.85 -8.43
CA PHE A 136 5.34 -19.75 -8.05
C PHE A 136 6.47 -19.78 -9.08
N HIS A 137 6.15 -19.74 -10.38
CA HIS A 137 7.16 -19.66 -11.44
C HIS A 137 8.00 -18.39 -11.32
N MET A 138 7.37 -17.24 -11.07
CA MET A 138 8.08 -15.97 -10.83
C MET A 138 8.99 -16.07 -9.60
N LEU A 139 8.49 -16.61 -8.46
CA LEU A 139 9.29 -16.77 -7.24
C LEU A 139 10.47 -17.72 -7.41
N SER A 140 10.34 -18.69 -8.29
CA SER A 140 11.42 -19.66 -8.60
C SER A 140 12.48 -19.10 -9.54
N ASN A 141 12.28 -17.89 -10.08
CA ASN A 141 13.20 -17.25 -11.02
C ASN A 141 13.89 -16.01 -10.40
N PRO A 142 14.99 -16.18 -9.63
CA PRO A 142 15.67 -15.07 -8.98
C PRO A 142 16.27 -14.04 -9.95
N LYS A 143 16.57 -14.44 -11.18
CA LYS A 143 17.08 -13.51 -12.21
C LYS A 143 15.98 -12.54 -12.67
N GLU A 144 14.78 -13.03 -12.89
CA GLU A 144 13.62 -12.21 -13.25
C GLU A 144 13.27 -11.25 -12.11
N MET A 145 13.19 -11.76 -10.89
CA MET A 145 12.92 -10.93 -9.71
C MET A 145 13.97 -9.83 -9.52
N GLY A 146 15.26 -10.19 -9.65
CA GLY A 146 16.37 -9.24 -9.54
C GLY A 146 16.34 -8.17 -10.62
N LEU A 147 16.01 -8.53 -11.87
CA LEU A 147 15.88 -7.59 -12.97
C LEU A 147 14.79 -6.55 -12.69
N TRP A 148 13.58 -6.98 -12.32
CA TRP A 148 12.49 -6.07 -12.06
C TRP A 148 12.69 -5.21 -10.82
N MET A 149 13.31 -5.76 -9.78
CA MET A 149 13.74 -4.98 -8.61
C MET A 149 14.72 -3.87 -9.02
N PHE A 150 15.69 -4.17 -9.86
CA PHE A 150 16.69 -3.21 -10.36
C PHE A 150 16.03 -2.10 -11.18
N VAL A 151 15.07 -2.44 -12.05
CA VAL A 151 14.27 -1.47 -12.83
C VAL A 151 13.54 -0.52 -11.90
N VAL A 152 12.89 -1.02 -10.84
CA VAL A 152 12.18 -0.19 -9.86
C VAL A 152 13.15 0.75 -9.12
N VAL A 153 14.30 0.25 -8.69
CA VAL A 153 15.32 1.05 -8.00
C VAL A 153 15.83 2.18 -8.91
N ILE A 154 16.16 1.88 -10.17
CA ILE A 154 16.60 2.92 -11.12
C ILE A 154 15.48 3.95 -11.35
N ALA A 155 14.25 3.52 -11.58
CA ALA A 155 13.12 4.42 -11.75
C ALA A 155 12.94 5.34 -10.55
N GLY A 156 13.04 4.79 -9.33
CA GLY A 156 13.00 5.56 -8.09
C GLY A 156 14.11 6.61 -8.01
N PHE A 157 15.36 6.25 -8.33
CA PHE A 157 16.47 7.20 -8.35
C PHE A 157 16.26 8.30 -9.41
N ILE A 158 15.75 7.99 -10.59
CA ILE A 158 15.43 8.99 -11.62
C ILE A 158 14.37 9.98 -11.10
N VAL A 159 13.33 9.50 -10.42
CA VAL A 159 12.30 10.38 -9.84
C VAL A 159 12.89 11.25 -8.73
N CYS A 160 13.65 10.65 -7.81
CA CYS A 160 14.27 11.35 -6.69
C CYS A 160 15.39 12.33 -7.11
N SER A 161 16.00 12.14 -8.28
CA SER A 161 17.01 13.09 -8.83
C SER A 161 16.39 14.39 -9.34
N ARG A 162 15.06 14.43 -9.52
CA ARG A 162 14.32 15.63 -9.91
C ARG A 162 13.99 16.47 -8.68
N SER A 163 13.65 17.76 -8.88
CA SER A 163 13.14 18.61 -7.80
C SER A 163 11.86 18.03 -7.19
N LEU A 164 11.55 18.40 -5.94
CA LEU A 164 10.34 17.97 -5.24
C LEU A 164 9.07 18.20 -6.08
N GLN A 165 8.98 19.38 -6.70
CA GLN A 165 7.79 19.79 -7.47
C GLN A 165 7.66 19.06 -8.80
N ASN A 166 8.74 18.98 -9.59
CA ASN A 166 8.72 18.39 -10.94
C ASN A 166 8.90 16.88 -10.97
N GLY A 167 9.44 16.31 -9.89
CA GLY A 167 9.62 14.87 -9.72
C GLY A 167 8.49 14.27 -8.88
N LEU A 168 8.69 14.28 -7.59
CA LEU A 168 7.84 13.57 -6.63
C LEU A 168 6.38 14.06 -6.65
N GLU A 169 6.14 15.38 -6.58
CA GLU A 169 4.79 15.94 -6.50
C GLU A 169 3.97 15.64 -7.76
N ARG A 170 4.57 15.88 -8.96
CA ARG A 170 3.86 15.66 -10.23
C ARG A 170 3.51 14.20 -10.46
N ILE A 171 4.46 13.29 -10.23
CA ILE A 171 4.27 11.85 -10.42
C ILE A 171 3.26 11.32 -9.42
N SER A 172 3.39 11.68 -8.14
CA SER A 172 2.47 11.23 -7.10
C SER A 172 1.03 11.69 -7.35
N LYS A 173 0.81 12.92 -7.84
CA LYS A 173 -0.54 13.39 -8.21
C LYS A 173 -1.20 12.48 -9.24
N VAL A 174 -0.49 12.15 -10.31
CA VAL A 174 -1.02 11.29 -11.38
C VAL A 174 -1.26 9.88 -10.87
N MET A 175 -0.26 9.29 -10.22
CA MET A 175 -0.35 7.91 -9.73
C MET A 175 -1.44 7.74 -8.67
N MET A 176 -1.52 8.63 -7.67
CA MET A 176 -2.53 8.55 -6.63
C MET A 176 -3.94 8.77 -7.16
N SER A 177 -4.14 9.72 -8.07
CA SER A 177 -5.45 9.93 -8.69
C SER A 177 -5.89 8.71 -9.50
N SER A 178 -4.98 8.11 -10.26
CA SER A 178 -5.24 6.89 -11.03
C SER A 178 -5.54 5.70 -10.11
N LEU A 179 -4.79 5.56 -9.01
CA LEU A 179 -5.02 4.51 -8.01
C LEU A 179 -6.42 4.64 -7.39
N LEU A 180 -6.82 5.84 -6.95
CA LEU A 180 -8.13 6.06 -6.34
C LEU A 180 -9.28 5.72 -7.28
N VAL A 181 -9.18 6.09 -8.56
CA VAL A 181 -10.18 5.72 -9.57
C VAL A 181 -10.21 4.19 -9.76
N LEU A 182 -9.02 3.58 -9.89
CA LEU A 182 -8.91 2.14 -10.12
C LEU A 182 -9.52 1.32 -8.98
N ILE A 183 -9.19 1.64 -7.72
CA ILE A 183 -9.70 0.88 -6.57
C ILE A 183 -11.21 1.02 -6.43
N ILE A 184 -11.80 2.18 -6.76
CA ILE A 184 -13.25 2.37 -6.74
C ILE A 184 -13.91 1.47 -7.80
N VAL A 185 -13.39 1.46 -9.03
CA VAL A 185 -13.90 0.60 -10.11
C VAL A 185 -13.80 -0.88 -9.73
N LEU A 186 -12.67 -1.30 -9.17
CA LEU A 186 -12.47 -2.69 -8.74
C LEU A 186 -13.38 -3.06 -7.56
N ALA A 187 -13.59 -2.16 -6.60
CA ALA A 187 -14.50 -2.41 -5.49
C ALA A 187 -15.95 -2.59 -5.98
N ILE A 188 -16.42 -1.72 -6.87
CA ILE A 188 -17.75 -1.84 -7.46
C ILE A 188 -17.88 -3.19 -8.17
N HIS A 189 -16.87 -3.60 -8.95
CA HIS A 189 -16.88 -4.89 -9.63
C HIS A 189 -16.88 -6.07 -8.64
N SER A 190 -16.01 -6.05 -7.62
CA SER A 190 -15.92 -7.13 -6.64
C SER A 190 -17.22 -7.31 -5.85
N LEU A 191 -17.97 -6.24 -5.61
CA LEU A 191 -19.29 -6.31 -4.97
C LEU A 191 -20.37 -7.00 -5.84
N THR A 192 -20.13 -7.19 -7.13
CA THR A 192 -21.03 -7.94 -8.02
C THR A 192 -20.72 -9.43 -8.12
N LEU A 193 -19.65 -9.90 -7.49
CA LEU A 193 -19.25 -11.30 -7.49
C LEU A 193 -20.18 -12.16 -6.62
N SER A 194 -20.27 -13.45 -6.93
CA SER A 194 -21.16 -14.40 -6.24
C SER A 194 -20.89 -14.56 -4.74
N GLY A 195 -19.62 -14.50 -4.32
CA GLY A 195 -19.21 -14.60 -2.92
C GLY A 195 -19.19 -13.26 -2.18
N ALA A 196 -19.72 -12.17 -2.78
CA ALA A 196 -19.61 -10.83 -2.19
C ALA A 196 -20.28 -10.73 -0.82
N ALA A 197 -21.44 -11.31 -0.64
CA ALA A 197 -22.18 -11.25 0.62
C ALA A 197 -21.40 -11.89 1.77
N GLU A 198 -20.85 -13.09 1.55
CA GLU A 198 -20.07 -13.82 2.56
C GLU A 198 -18.76 -13.11 2.87
N GLY A 199 -18.06 -12.62 1.83
CA GLY A 199 -16.82 -11.85 1.99
C GLY A 199 -17.04 -10.55 2.78
N LEU A 200 -18.12 -9.82 2.52
CA LEU A 200 -18.50 -8.62 3.26
C LEU A 200 -18.89 -8.94 4.71
N GLN A 201 -19.62 -10.01 4.94
CA GLN A 201 -19.98 -10.44 6.28
C GLN A 201 -18.72 -10.73 7.11
N PHE A 202 -17.77 -11.49 6.56
CA PHE A 202 -16.49 -11.75 7.23
C PHE A 202 -15.72 -10.47 7.52
N TYR A 203 -15.68 -9.55 6.55
CA TYR A 203 -14.83 -8.36 6.58
C TYR A 203 -15.36 -7.24 7.50
N LEU A 204 -16.68 -7.01 7.47
CA LEU A 204 -17.28 -5.85 8.13
C LEU A 204 -18.01 -6.18 9.44
N ILE A 205 -18.46 -7.42 9.61
CA ILE A 205 -19.24 -7.80 10.80
C ILE A 205 -18.29 -8.36 11.87
N PRO A 206 -18.15 -7.69 13.04
CA PRO A 206 -17.34 -8.18 14.12
C PRO A 206 -17.92 -9.51 14.65
N ASN A 207 -17.11 -10.58 14.63
CA ASN A 207 -17.50 -11.88 15.11
C ASN A 207 -16.44 -12.45 16.07
N LEU A 208 -16.81 -12.63 17.32
CA LEU A 208 -15.92 -13.17 18.37
C LEU A 208 -15.57 -14.65 18.13
N SER A 209 -16.41 -15.41 17.44
CA SER A 209 -16.10 -16.81 17.14
C SER A 209 -14.86 -16.96 16.24
N ASN A 210 -14.63 -16.01 15.34
CA ASN A 210 -13.50 -16.02 14.41
C ASN A 210 -12.13 -15.88 15.13
N ILE A 211 -12.11 -15.41 16.37
CA ILE A 211 -10.87 -15.15 17.11
C ILE A 211 -10.63 -16.15 18.25
N GLN A 212 -11.50 -17.13 18.47
CA GLN A 212 -11.37 -18.07 19.59
C GLN A 212 -10.03 -18.82 19.59
N ASN A 213 -9.54 -19.20 18.41
CA ASN A 213 -8.26 -19.90 18.25
C ASN A 213 -7.06 -18.95 18.17
N ILE A 214 -7.29 -17.66 17.89
CA ILE A 214 -6.23 -16.65 17.71
C ILE A 214 -5.87 -16.00 19.04
N GLY A 215 -6.87 -15.71 19.85
CA GLY A 215 -6.78 -14.98 21.11
C GLY A 215 -6.86 -13.46 20.93
N ILE A 216 -7.73 -12.82 21.73
CA ILE A 216 -8.00 -11.39 21.65
C ILE A 216 -6.75 -10.51 21.80
N GLY A 217 -5.79 -10.90 22.65
CA GLY A 217 -4.54 -10.16 22.84
C GLY A 217 -3.70 -10.05 21.57
N LYS A 218 -3.63 -11.12 20.77
CA LYS A 218 -2.92 -11.10 19.48
C LYS A 218 -3.63 -10.17 18.48
N VAL A 219 -4.96 -10.21 18.45
CA VAL A 219 -5.76 -9.33 17.57
C VAL A 219 -5.55 -7.85 17.92
N ILE A 220 -5.56 -7.51 19.20
CA ILE A 220 -5.30 -6.16 19.70
C ILE A 220 -3.91 -5.68 19.26
N VAL A 221 -2.86 -6.48 19.52
CA VAL A 221 -1.49 -6.13 19.14
C VAL A 221 -1.35 -5.99 17.60
N SER A 222 -1.98 -6.91 16.84
CA SER A 222 -1.98 -6.82 15.38
C SER A 222 -2.66 -5.57 14.86
N ALA A 223 -3.81 -5.19 15.45
CA ALA A 223 -4.54 -3.98 15.07
C ALA A 223 -3.77 -2.70 15.40
N MET A 224 -3.14 -2.65 16.58
CA MET A 224 -2.26 -1.55 16.97
C MET A 224 -1.06 -1.42 16.02
N ASN A 225 -0.36 -2.53 15.75
CA ASN A 225 0.77 -2.55 14.82
C ASN A 225 0.36 -2.10 13.42
N GLN A 226 -0.82 -2.52 12.95
CA GLN A 226 -1.32 -2.11 11.64
C GLN A 226 -1.63 -0.61 11.59
N ALA A 227 -2.18 -0.02 12.65
CA ALA A 227 -2.44 1.41 12.73
C ALA A 227 -1.17 2.27 12.64
N PHE A 228 -0.05 1.80 13.22
CA PHE A 228 1.25 2.45 13.08
C PHE A 228 1.86 2.23 11.70
N PHE A 229 1.79 1.01 11.21
CA PHE A 229 2.40 0.63 9.95
C PHE A 229 1.76 1.33 8.76
N THR A 230 0.43 1.42 8.72
CA THR A 230 -0.31 2.00 7.60
C THR A 230 0.04 3.48 7.38
N LEU A 231 0.23 4.24 8.46
CA LEU A 231 0.60 5.65 8.39
C LEU A 231 2.12 5.89 8.29
N SER A 232 2.93 4.84 8.12
CA SER A 232 4.39 4.91 8.05
C SER A 232 5.02 5.65 9.26
N LEU A 233 4.48 5.44 10.47
CA LEU A 233 4.95 6.09 11.69
C LEU A 233 6.23 5.43 12.24
N GLY A 234 7.05 6.22 12.90
CA GLY A 234 8.30 5.78 13.53
C GLY A 234 9.52 5.73 12.60
N VAL A 235 9.32 5.86 11.28
CA VAL A 235 10.40 5.90 10.28
C VAL A 235 10.72 7.31 9.81
N ALA A 236 10.21 8.33 10.49
CA ALA A 236 10.37 9.75 10.21
C ALA A 236 9.90 10.21 8.81
N ALA A 237 9.11 9.42 8.12
CA ALA A 237 8.58 9.76 6.80
C ALA A 237 7.67 10.99 6.88
N MET A 238 6.73 11.00 7.83
CA MET A 238 5.83 12.13 8.03
C MET A 238 6.54 13.36 8.60
N GLU A 239 7.62 13.18 9.36
CA GLU A 239 8.50 14.27 9.77
C GLU A 239 9.13 14.97 8.55
N ILE A 240 9.64 14.20 7.58
CA ILE A 240 10.18 14.76 6.34
C ILE A 240 9.12 15.56 5.59
N PHE A 241 7.90 15.03 5.40
CA PHE A 241 6.83 15.78 4.73
C PHE A 241 6.39 17.01 5.52
N GLY A 242 6.30 16.91 6.84
CA GLY A 242 6.06 18.04 7.73
C GLY A 242 7.06 19.17 7.54
N SER A 243 8.33 18.83 7.24
CA SER A 243 9.40 19.82 7.04
C SER A 243 9.26 20.68 5.77
N TYR A 244 8.44 20.24 4.82
CA TYR A 244 8.08 21.00 3.62
C TYR A 244 6.75 21.76 3.76
N MET A 245 6.05 21.60 4.91
CA MET A 245 4.76 22.22 5.16
C MET A 245 4.92 23.68 5.63
N GLY A 246 4.13 24.58 5.06
CA GLY A 246 4.01 25.96 5.50
C GLY A 246 3.24 26.10 6.82
N ARG A 247 3.19 27.34 7.35
CA ARG A 247 2.48 27.65 8.60
C ARG A 247 0.99 27.95 8.42
N GLU A 248 0.55 28.13 7.19
CA GLU A 248 -0.82 28.46 6.81
C GLU A 248 -1.80 27.29 7.00
N HIS A 249 -1.29 26.08 7.16
CA HIS A 249 -2.11 24.88 7.34
C HIS A 249 -2.05 24.34 8.77
N THR A 250 -3.20 23.91 9.30
CA THR A 250 -3.26 23.27 10.62
C THR A 250 -2.82 21.82 10.55
N LEU A 251 -1.88 21.42 11.42
CA LEU A 251 -1.33 20.06 11.44
C LEU A 251 -2.40 18.99 11.64
N ALA A 252 -3.31 19.21 12.57
CA ALA A 252 -4.39 18.26 12.86
C ALA A 252 -5.31 18.04 11.65
N SER A 253 -5.63 19.10 10.90
CA SER A 253 -6.47 19.00 9.70
C SER A 253 -5.76 18.23 8.58
N GLU A 254 -4.47 18.48 8.38
CA GLU A 254 -3.71 17.76 7.35
C GLU A 254 -3.46 16.30 7.76
N GLY A 255 -3.15 16.04 9.04
CA GLY A 255 -3.03 14.67 9.57
C GLY A 255 -4.34 13.89 9.42
N LEU A 256 -5.48 14.50 9.74
CA LEU A 256 -6.79 13.88 9.58
C LEU A 256 -7.08 13.53 8.10
N ARG A 257 -6.72 14.39 7.16
CA ARG A 257 -6.92 14.14 5.72
C ARG A 257 -6.04 13.02 5.19
N ILE A 258 -4.76 13.00 5.60
CA ILE A 258 -3.84 11.90 5.25
C ILE A 258 -4.40 10.59 5.81
N CYS A 259 -4.76 10.57 7.09
CA CYS A 259 -5.35 9.41 7.75
C CYS A 259 -6.65 8.95 7.07
N ALA A 260 -7.54 9.87 6.70
CA ALA A 260 -8.79 9.54 6.01
C ALA A 260 -8.56 8.94 4.61
N LEU A 261 -7.63 9.48 3.82
CA LEU A 261 -7.27 8.92 2.51
C LEU A 261 -6.64 7.53 2.64
N ASP A 262 -5.72 7.36 3.59
CA ASP A 262 -5.09 6.08 3.89
C ASP A 262 -6.11 5.02 4.26
N THR A 263 -7.00 5.35 5.21
CA THR A 263 -8.08 4.47 5.66
C THR A 263 -9.05 4.14 4.53
N PHE A 264 -9.41 5.13 3.71
CA PHE A 264 -10.27 4.91 2.56
C PHE A 264 -9.69 3.85 1.62
N VAL A 265 -8.40 3.95 1.30
CA VAL A 265 -7.73 2.95 0.44
C VAL A 265 -7.66 1.58 1.12
N ALA A 266 -7.30 1.52 2.40
CA ALA A 266 -7.23 0.26 3.16
C ALA A 266 -8.60 -0.45 3.20
N ILE A 267 -9.66 0.28 3.56
CA ILE A 267 -11.02 -0.28 3.63
C ILE A 267 -11.50 -0.70 2.25
N THR A 268 -11.28 0.11 1.22
CA THR A 268 -11.69 -0.22 -0.16
C THR A 268 -10.93 -1.44 -0.68
N SER A 269 -9.65 -1.61 -0.33
CA SER A 269 -8.89 -2.81 -0.69
C SER A 269 -9.49 -4.09 -0.09
N GLY A 270 -9.99 -4.02 1.14
CA GLY A 270 -10.73 -5.13 1.74
C GLY A 270 -12.05 -5.42 1.01
N LEU A 271 -12.77 -4.38 0.56
CA LEU A 271 -13.99 -4.54 -0.27
C LEU A 271 -13.71 -5.18 -1.65
N ILE A 272 -12.47 -5.11 -2.12
CA ILE A 272 -12.05 -5.81 -3.35
C ILE A 272 -11.68 -7.26 -3.04
N ILE A 273 -10.84 -7.47 -2.05
CA ILE A 273 -10.15 -8.74 -1.83
C ILE A 273 -11.08 -9.78 -1.19
N PHE A 274 -11.85 -9.44 -0.16
CA PHE A 274 -12.68 -10.45 0.54
C PHE A 274 -13.81 -10.99 -0.33
N PRO A 275 -14.61 -10.18 -1.05
CA PRO A 275 -15.55 -10.71 -2.01
C PRO A 275 -14.91 -11.62 -3.05
N ALA A 276 -13.72 -11.26 -3.55
CA ALA A 276 -13.00 -12.06 -4.52
C ALA A 276 -12.49 -13.38 -3.93
N CYS A 277 -11.93 -13.38 -2.71
CA CYS A 277 -11.48 -14.61 -2.04
C CYS A 277 -12.62 -15.61 -1.89
N PHE A 278 -13.79 -15.16 -1.41
CA PHE A 278 -14.96 -16.03 -1.24
C PHE A 278 -15.56 -16.49 -2.57
N SER A 279 -15.44 -15.70 -3.64
CA SER A 279 -15.94 -16.06 -4.96
C SER A 279 -15.04 -17.06 -5.70
N PHE A 280 -13.72 -16.96 -5.50
CA PHE A 280 -12.73 -17.79 -6.21
C PHE A 280 -12.13 -18.89 -5.33
N GLY A 281 -12.60 -19.06 -4.09
CA GLY A 281 -12.12 -20.09 -3.17
C GLY A 281 -10.68 -19.92 -2.72
N VAL A 282 -10.16 -18.66 -2.68
CA VAL A 282 -8.81 -18.36 -2.19
C VAL A 282 -8.88 -18.11 -0.69
N GLU A 283 -7.95 -18.72 0.07
CA GLU A 283 -7.90 -18.52 1.51
C GLU A 283 -7.56 -17.06 1.86
N VAL A 284 -8.32 -16.48 2.81
CA VAL A 284 -8.16 -15.09 3.25
C VAL A 284 -6.83 -14.81 3.96
N ASN A 285 -6.10 -15.83 4.38
CA ASN A 285 -4.81 -15.76 5.07
C ASN A 285 -3.62 -16.17 4.18
N ALA A 286 -3.80 -16.26 2.86
CA ALA A 286 -2.82 -16.79 1.93
C ALA A 286 -1.57 -15.92 1.69
N GLY A 287 -1.36 -14.85 2.47
CA GLY A 287 -0.17 -14.00 2.35
C GLY A 287 -0.07 -13.25 1.03
N PRO A 288 1.11 -13.28 0.35
CA PRO A 288 1.30 -12.61 -0.95
C PRO A 288 0.32 -13.07 -2.03
N SER A 289 -0.17 -14.31 -1.95
CA SER A 289 -1.15 -14.85 -2.90
C SER A 289 -2.46 -14.06 -2.93
N LEU A 290 -2.80 -13.33 -1.87
CA LEU A 290 -3.95 -12.43 -1.89
C LEU A 290 -3.89 -11.39 -3.02
N ILE A 291 -2.71 -10.88 -3.36
CA ILE A 291 -2.57 -9.95 -4.49
C ILE A 291 -2.20 -10.68 -5.77
N PHE A 292 -1.21 -11.57 -5.70
CA PHE A 292 -0.59 -12.14 -6.90
C PHE A 292 -1.36 -13.34 -7.48
N VAL A 293 -2.38 -13.81 -6.78
CA VAL A 293 -3.31 -14.84 -7.26
C VAL A 293 -4.74 -14.30 -7.34
N THR A 294 -5.26 -13.69 -6.26
CA THR A 294 -6.66 -13.25 -6.21
C THR A 294 -6.94 -12.09 -7.17
N LEU A 295 -6.10 -11.03 -7.18
CA LEU A 295 -6.33 -9.89 -8.07
C LEU A 295 -6.19 -10.25 -9.55
N PRO A 296 -5.19 -11.02 -10.02
CA PRO A 296 -5.18 -11.54 -11.37
C PRO A 296 -6.45 -12.29 -11.75
N ASN A 297 -6.95 -13.15 -10.87
CA ASN A 297 -8.24 -13.82 -11.09
C ASN A 297 -9.40 -12.84 -11.27
N VAL A 298 -9.49 -11.80 -10.45
CA VAL A 298 -10.50 -10.75 -10.62
C VAL A 298 -10.35 -10.10 -11.99
N PHE A 299 -9.13 -9.71 -12.37
CA PHE A 299 -8.87 -9.00 -13.63
C PHE A 299 -9.19 -9.83 -14.86
N VAL A 300 -8.77 -11.11 -14.91
CA VAL A 300 -9.00 -11.98 -16.08
C VAL A 300 -10.47 -12.37 -16.24
N ASN A 301 -11.25 -12.32 -15.17
CA ASN A 301 -12.68 -12.62 -15.17
C ASN A 301 -13.58 -11.38 -15.24
N MET A 302 -13.02 -10.16 -15.36
CA MET A 302 -13.80 -8.94 -15.55
C MET A 302 -14.42 -8.91 -16.97
N PRO A 303 -15.71 -8.50 -17.13
CA PRO A 303 -16.34 -8.35 -18.45
C PRO A 303 -15.59 -7.42 -19.41
N ALA A 304 -14.86 -6.45 -18.89
CA ALA A 304 -14.00 -5.54 -19.66
C ALA A 304 -12.72 -6.23 -20.19
N ALA A 305 -12.24 -7.30 -19.57
CA ALA A 305 -11.07 -8.05 -20.03
C ALA A 305 -11.31 -8.65 -21.42
N TYR A 306 -12.54 -9.09 -21.71
CA TYR A 306 -12.94 -9.55 -23.04
C TYR A 306 -12.80 -8.48 -24.13
N ARG A 307 -12.95 -7.20 -23.80
CA ARG A 307 -12.83 -6.09 -24.77
C ARG A 307 -11.39 -5.64 -24.98
N LEU A 308 -10.53 -5.79 -24.00
CA LEU A 308 -9.11 -5.44 -24.09
C LEU A 308 -8.29 -6.53 -24.80
N HIS A 309 -8.76 -7.77 -24.83
CA HIS A 309 -8.11 -8.90 -25.51
C HIS A 309 -8.57 -9.09 -26.97
N ASN A 310 -9.55 -8.33 -27.47
CA ASN A 310 -9.95 -8.38 -28.87
C ASN A 310 -9.17 -7.32 -29.67
N PRO A 311 -8.59 -7.62 -30.83
CA PRO A 311 -7.19 -7.40 -31.17
C PRO A 311 -6.95 -6.04 -31.80
N VAL A 312 -6.23 -5.17 -31.10
CA VAL A 312 -5.42 -4.13 -31.77
C VAL A 312 -3.99 -4.65 -32.03
N PHE A 313 -3.61 -5.74 -31.41
CA PHE A 313 -2.33 -6.40 -31.70
C PHE A 313 -2.58 -7.84 -32.18
N PRO A 314 -2.16 -8.20 -33.44
CA PRO A 314 -2.21 -9.57 -33.90
C PRO A 314 -1.29 -10.45 -33.04
N ARG A 315 -1.84 -11.58 -32.56
CA ARG A 315 -1.10 -12.61 -31.85
C ARG A 315 0.12 -13.02 -32.67
N PHE A 316 1.32 -12.84 -32.13
CA PHE A 316 2.45 -13.68 -32.51
C PHE A 316 2.18 -15.09 -31.96
N ARG A 317 1.48 -15.86 -32.76
CA ARG A 317 1.31 -17.30 -32.51
C ARG A 317 2.61 -17.97 -32.87
N ASP A 318 3.43 -18.30 -31.88
CA ASP A 318 4.53 -19.22 -32.09
C ASP A 318 3.95 -20.58 -32.49
N ASN A 319 4.13 -20.93 -33.75
CA ASN A 319 3.99 -22.27 -34.27
C ASN A 319 4.96 -23.18 -33.51
N LYS A 320 4.50 -23.94 -32.52
CA LYS A 320 5.19 -25.14 -32.10
C LYS A 320 4.91 -26.24 -33.14
N PRO A 321 5.94 -26.81 -33.81
CA PRO A 321 5.73 -28.00 -34.63
C PRO A 321 5.38 -29.17 -33.72
N SER A 322 4.44 -29.99 -34.21
CA SER A 322 3.98 -31.26 -33.68
C SER A 322 5.07 -32.26 -33.41
#